data_64e948cabdbd156ba7031e3e56aca3a8
#
_entry.id   64e948cabdbd156ba7031e3e56aca3a8
#
_cell.length_a   1.000
_cell.length_b   1.000
_cell.length_c   1.000
_cell.angle_alpha   90.00
_cell.angle_beta   90.00
_cell.angle_gamma   90.00
#
_symmetry.space_group_name_H-M   'P 1'
#
loop_
_entity.id
_entity.type
_entity.pdbx_description
1 polymer ?
#
loop_
_entity_poly.entity_id
_entity_poly.type
_entity_poly.pdbx_seq_one_letter_code
_entity_poly.pdbx_strand_id
1 'polypeptide(L)'
;LPISDLSRMLGQWLDIVNIQKVAVVGISLGSVIASFFVDQRPELVEKMILMGVMQETRKSWRMLLEESLMLMKEQRMDEFGQAVILYLVNHAKLDKTRMSPTAKRLFFKQMAEFSNTEQERYEINCNRLLRLSHVPVPRVNTLVACGQYDSFTLPHENAHFALQCPDMQFAMIANADHVPQLQRRKETMNLFTTYLQGKSIQGLDGIINLTREQMHNIERRGEARIHVLDPQRQLTHRHSNKVIPVHIVDLNYFGLLMDLDHLPDLSFVNEHTRDLALNLSDDEGEFAIECLIFETCEDGVRALFKHGSFENADRLLRFITRQTQAQTYRVEDTALEIGRAHV
;
A
#
# COMPACT_ATOMS: atom_id res chain seq x y z
N LEU A 1 -14.92 -17.02 -11.38
CA LEU A 1 -15.04 -16.22 -12.60
C LEU A 1 -13.95 -15.14 -12.63
N PRO A 2 -13.31 -14.87 -13.79
CA PRO A 2 -12.43 -13.73 -14.00
C PRO A 2 -13.15 -12.39 -13.77
N ILE A 3 -12.38 -11.30 -13.55
CA ILE A 3 -12.95 -9.96 -13.37
C ILE A 3 -13.73 -9.52 -14.62
N SER A 4 -13.24 -9.85 -15.83
CA SER A 4 -13.93 -9.58 -17.09
C SER A 4 -15.33 -10.21 -17.18
N ASP A 5 -15.52 -11.38 -16.57
CA ASP A 5 -16.82 -12.05 -16.54
C ASP A 5 -17.77 -11.38 -15.55
N LEU A 6 -17.27 -10.94 -14.38
CA LEU A 6 -18.07 -10.15 -13.42
C LEU A 6 -18.57 -8.85 -14.07
N SER A 7 -17.70 -8.18 -14.81
CA SER A 7 -18.02 -6.95 -15.54
C SER A 7 -19.08 -7.19 -16.61
N ARG A 8 -18.97 -8.29 -17.36
CA ARG A 8 -19.99 -8.69 -18.35
C ARG A 8 -21.34 -9.00 -17.71
N MET A 9 -21.34 -9.70 -16.58
CA MET A 9 -22.58 -9.98 -15.82
C MET A 9 -23.25 -8.70 -15.35
N LEU A 10 -22.48 -7.69 -14.91
CA LEU A 10 -23.03 -6.38 -14.55
C LEU A 10 -23.72 -5.72 -15.74
N GLY A 11 -23.11 -5.75 -16.93
CA GLY A 11 -23.72 -5.23 -18.16
C GLY A 11 -25.03 -5.95 -18.50
N GLN A 12 -25.02 -7.29 -18.46
CA GLN A 12 -26.23 -8.09 -18.70
C GLN A 12 -27.34 -7.79 -17.69
N TRP A 13 -26.98 -7.58 -16.42
CA TRP A 13 -27.96 -7.21 -15.40
C TRP A 13 -28.60 -5.85 -15.69
N LEU A 14 -27.81 -4.84 -16.10
CA LEU A 14 -28.34 -3.54 -16.50
C LEU A 14 -29.28 -3.63 -17.71
N ASP A 15 -28.97 -4.50 -18.68
CA ASP A 15 -29.87 -4.76 -19.81
C ASP A 15 -31.20 -5.38 -19.34
N ILE A 16 -31.17 -6.36 -18.42
CA ILE A 16 -32.37 -7.00 -17.87
C ILE A 16 -33.27 -6.00 -17.15
N VAL A 17 -32.67 -5.08 -16.38
CA VAL A 17 -33.43 -4.04 -15.65
C VAL A 17 -33.70 -2.78 -16.50
N ASN A 18 -33.35 -2.82 -17.79
CA ASN A 18 -33.55 -1.75 -18.78
C ASN A 18 -32.96 -0.40 -18.38
N ILE A 19 -31.76 -0.41 -17.77
CA ILE A 19 -30.99 0.79 -17.43
C ILE A 19 -30.06 1.13 -18.60
N GLN A 20 -30.25 2.30 -19.21
CA GLN A 20 -29.56 2.74 -20.43
C GLN A 20 -28.30 3.56 -20.13
N LYS A 21 -28.22 4.21 -18.96
CA LYS A 21 -27.09 5.05 -18.54
C LYS A 21 -26.88 4.97 -17.04
N VAL A 22 -25.61 4.88 -16.65
CA VAL A 22 -25.19 4.86 -15.25
C VAL A 22 -24.00 5.77 -15.02
N ALA A 23 -23.86 6.28 -13.80
CA ALA A 23 -22.58 6.71 -13.25
C ALA A 23 -21.99 5.57 -12.44
N VAL A 24 -20.69 5.27 -12.65
CA VAL A 24 -20.02 4.15 -12.02
C VAL A 24 -19.02 4.65 -10.98
N VAL A 25 -19.06 4.08 -9.78
CA VAL A 25 -18.06 4.36 -8.73
C VAL A 25 -17.39 3.04 -8.37
N GLY A 26 -16.10 2.95 -8.65
CA GLY A 26 -15.22 1.83 -8.26
C GLY A 26 -14.25 2.24 -7.15
N ILE A 27 -14.15 1.42 -6.10
CA ILE A 27 -13.22 1.65 -4.98
C ILE A 27 -12.37 0.39 -4.83
N SER A 28 -11.04 0.54 -4.82
CA SER A 28 -10.07 -0.56 -4.68
C SER A 28 -10.33 -1.66 -5.72
N LEU A 29 -10.60 -2.92 -5.34
CA LEU A 29 -11.02 -3.97 -6.28
C LEU A 29 -12.18 -3.55 -7.18
N GLY A 30 -13.11 -2.76 -6.66
CA GLY A 30 -14.21 -2.19 -7.43
C GLY A 30 -13.75 -1.29 -8.58
N SER A 31 -12.61 -0.60 -8.45
CA SER A 31 -12.01 0.19 -9.52
C SER A 31 -11.60 -0.67 -10.71
N VAL A 32 -11.05 -1.86 -10.43
CA VAL A 32 -10.66 -2.82 -11.47
C VAL A 32 -11.89 -3.36 -12.20
N ILE A 33 -12.93 -3.78 -11.44
CA ILE A 33 -14.19 -4.29 -12.03
C ILE A 33 -14.85 -3.20 -12.87
N ALA A 34 -14.89 -1.97 -12.37
CA ALA A 34 -15.46 -0.82 -13.06
C ALA A 34 -14.71 -0.51 -14.36
N SER A 35 -13.37 -0.58 -14.38
CA SER A 35 -12.55 -0.37 -15.58
C SER A 35 -12.86 -1.41 -16.66
N PHE A 36 -12.94 -2.69 -16.29
CA PHE A 36 -13.34 -3.76 -17.22
C PHE A 36 -14.79 -3.58 -17.72
N PHE A 37 -15.69 -3.13 -16.85
CA PHE A 37 -17.09 -2.88 -17.25
C PHE A 37 -17.17 -1.77 -18.30
N VAL A 38 -16.48 -0.65 -18.08
CA VAL A 38 -16.47 0.47 -19.01
C VAL A 38 -15.79 0.11 -20.34
N ASP A 39 -14.73 -0.69 -20.30
CA ASP A 39 -14.05 -1.17 -21.50
C ASP A 39 -14.99 -2.03 -22.38
N GLN A 40 -15.84 -2.85 -21.76
CA GLN A 40 -16.81 -3.70 -22.45
C GLN A 40 -18.09 -2.98 -22.88
N ARG A 41 -18.56 -2.01 -22.11
CA ARG A 41 -19.87 -1.32 -22.29
C ARG A 41 -19.74 0.20 -22.07
N PRO A 42 -18.86 0.89 -22.83
CA PRO A 42 -18.65 2.34 -22.66
C PRO A 42 -19.93 3.15 -22.94
N GLU A 43 -20.80 2.64 -23.79
CA GLU A 43 -22.05 3.28 -24.14
C GLU A 43 -23.05 3.40 -22.98
N LEU A 44 -22.93 2.54 -21.95
CA LEU A 44 -23.78 2.58 -20.76
C LEU A 44 -23.27 3.57 -19.70
N VAL A 45 -22.02 4.08 -19.81
CA VAL A 45 -21.42 4.87 -18.75
C VAL A 45 -21.33 6.34 -19.13
N GLU A 46 -21.97 7.18 -18.32
CA GLU A 46 -21.91 8.64 -18.47
C GLU A 46 -20.69 9.24 -17.79
N LYS A 47 -20.43 8.82 -16.56
CA LYS A 47 -19.30 9.27 -15.73
C LYS A 47 -18.76 8.13 -14.89
N MET A 48 -17.49 8.21 -14.55
CA MET A 48 -16.82 7.21 -13.77
C MET A 48 -15.97 7.84 -12.67
N ILE A 49 -15.98 7.23 -11.49
CA ILE A 49 -15.04 7.51 -10.40
C ILE A 49 -14.27 6.23 -10.09
N LEU A 50 -12.96 6.30 -10.11
CA LEU A 50 -12.06 5.24 -9.67
C LEU A 50 -11.25 5.72 -8.47
N MET A 51 -11.35 5.04 -7.34
CA MET A 51 -10.59 5.37 -6.14
C MET A 51 -9.69 4.21 -5.74
N GLY A 52 -8.38 4.46 -5.68
CA GLY A 52 -7.38 3.43 -5.38
C GLY A 52 -7.23 2.43 -6.54
N VAL A 53 -6.79 2.90 -7.70
CA VAL A 53 -6.56 2.10 -8.91
C VAL A 53 -5.08 2.03 -9.25
N MET A 54 -4.65 0.91 -9.81
CA MET A 54 -3.33 0.72 -10.42
C MET A 54 -3.50 0.02 -11.77
N GLN A 55 -2.64 0.30 -12.73
CA GLN A 55 -2.69 -0.33 -14.05
C GLN A 55 -2.16 -1.77 -14.03
N GLU A 56 -1.07 -1.96 -13.29
CA GLU A 56 -0.39 -3.23 -13.13
C GLU A 56 -0.13 -3.50 -11.65
N THR A 57 -0.10 -4.78 -11.29
CA THR A 57 0.17 -5.17 -9.90
C THR A 57 1.67 -5.20 -9.61
N ARG A 58 2.13 -4.39 -8.65
CA ARG A 58 3.54 -4.40 -8.19
C ARG A 58 3.91 -5.77 -7.61
N LYS A 59 5.17 -6.17 -7.76
CA LYS A 59 5.72 -7.39 -7.13
C LYS A 59 5.52 -7.36 -5.61
N SER A 60 5.85 -6.26 -4.94
CA SER A 60 5.68 -6.11 -3.48
C SER A 60 4.22 -6.29 -3.05
N TRP A 61 3.28 -5.71 -3.78
CA TRP A 61 1.86 -5.83 -3.52
C TRP A 61 1.37 -7.29 -3.69
N ARG A 62 1.83 -7.98 -4.75
CA ARG A 62 1.53 -9.40 -4.97
C ARG A 62 2.03 -10.27 -3.82
N MET A 63 3.29 -10.07 -3.38
CA MET A 63 3.89 -10.80 -2.27
C MET A 63 3.11 -10.61 -0.96
N LEU A 64 2.66 -9.39 -0.65
CA LEU A 64 1.86 -9.12 0.55
C LEU A 64 0.45 -9.74 0.47
N LEU A 65 -0.17 -9.75 -0.72
CA LEU A 65 -1.44 -10.47 -0.93
C LEU A 65 -1.29 -11.98 -0.75
N GLU A 66 -0.24 -12.56 -1.32
CA GLU A 66 0.07 -13.99 -1.15
C GLU A 66 0.34 -14.34 0.31
N GLU A 67 1.05 -13.47 1.04
CA GLU A 67 1.28 -13.64 2.47
C GLU A 67 -0.04 -13.61 3.26
N SER A 68 -0.93 -12.67 2.97
CA SER A 68 -2.24 -12.61 3.64
C SER A 68 -3.07 -13.88 3.40
N LEU A 69 -3.04 -14.43 2.18
CA LEU A 69 -3.69 -15.71 1.85
C LEU A 69 -3.08 -16.87 2.61
N MET A 70 -1.76 -16.89 2.79
CA MET A 70 -1.08 -17.94 3.55
C MET A 70 -1.47 -17.89 5.02
N LEU A 71 -1.43 -16.72 5.66
CA LEU A 71 -1.86 -16.53 7.05
C LEU A 71 -3.31 -17.04 7.27
N MET A 72 -4.21 -16.70 6.36
CA MET A 72 -5.59 -17.16 6.42
C MET A 72 -5.71 -18.68 6.26
N LYS A 73 -4.97 -19.29 5.33
CA LYS A 73 -4.97 -20.77 5.13
C LYS A 73 -4.38 -21.52 6.32
N GLU A 74 -3.39 -20.95 6.99
CA GLU A 74 -2.80 -21.48 8.21
C GLU A 74 -3.65 -21.24 9.46
N GLN A 75 -4.84 -20.62 9.30
CA GLN A 75 -5.75 -20.24 10.39
C GLN A 75 -5.13 -19.27 11.42
N ARG A 76 -4.12 -18.51 11.03
CA ARG A 76 -3.49 -17.44 11.82
C ARG A 76 -4.30 -16.14 11.66
N MET A 77 -5.58 -16.20 12.07
CA MET A 77 -6.57 -15.16 11.77
C MET A 77 -6.27 -13.81 12.44
N ASP A 78 -5.68 -13.81 13.63
CA ASP A 78 -5.27 -12.58 14.30
C ASP A 78 -4.14 -11.88 13.53
N GLU A 79 -3.14 -12.61 13.07
CA GLU A 79 -2.06 -12.08 12.26
C GLU A 79 -2.56 -11.66 10.87
N PHE A 80 -3.42 -12.45 10.26
CA PHE A 80 -4.11 -12.09 9.03
C PHE A 80 -4.84 -10.75 9.15
N GLY A 81 -5.66 -10.57 10.19
CA GLY A 81 -6.41 -9.34 10.42
C GLY A 81 -5.51 -8.13 10.64
N GLN A 82 -4.41 -8.29 11.40
CA GLN A 82 -3.42 -7.24 11.61
C GLN A 82 -2.67 -6.89 10.31
N ALA A 83 -2.21 -7.91 9.57
CA ALA A 83 -1.50 -7.72 8.31
C ALA A 83 -2.35 -6.98 7.28
N VAL A 84 -3.60 -7.39 7.06
CA VAL A 84 -4.51 -6.73 6.12
C VAL A 84 -4.70 -5.26 6.47
N ILE A 85 -4.88 -4.93 7.75
CA ILE A 85 -5.02 -3.53 8.18
C ILE A 85 -3.73 -2.76 7.94
N LEU A 86 -2.57 -3.33 8.30
CA LEU A 86 -1.27 -2.68 8.14
C LEU A 86 -0.86 -2.51 6.66
N TYR A 87 -1.48 -3.27 5.74
CA TYR A 87 -1.32 -3.08 4.30
C TYR A 87 -2.24 -1.99 3.73
N LEU A 88 -3.47 -1.88 4.25
CA LEU A 88 -4.47 -0.92 3.76
C LEU A 88 -4.37 0.44 4.46
N VAL A 89 -3.93 0.47 5.71
CA VAL A 89 -3.79 1.69 6.52
C VAL A 89 -2.31 2.01 6.65
N ASN A 90 -1.91 3.19 6.19
CA ASN A 90 -0.53 3.65 6.32
C ASN A 90 -0.19 3.94 7.78
N HIS A 91 0.31 2.93 8.49
CA HIS A 91 0.64 3.00 9.90
C HIS A 91 1.70 4.06 10.21
N ALA A 92 2.62 4.32 9.29
CA ALA A 92 3.63 5.37 9.43
C ALA A 92 3.04 6.79 9.38
N LYS A 93 1.77 6.95 9.00
CA LYS A 93 1.07 8.25 8.88
C LYS A 93 -0.21 8.32 9.71
N LEU A 94 -0.35 7.49 10.74
CA LEU A 94 -1.56 7.50 11.58
C LEU A 94 -1.84 8.84 12.25
N ASP A 95 -0.80 9.61 12.60
CA ASP A 95 -0.89 10.96 13.12
C ASP A 95 -1.52 11.94 12.12
N LYS A 96 -1.34 11.71 10.82
CA LYS A 96 -1.89 12.52 9.71
C LYS A 96 -3.28 12.06 9.31
N THR A 97 -3.46 10.76 9.10
CA THR A 97 -4.71 10.18 8.57
C THR A 97 -5.84 10.17 9.61
N ARG A 98 -5.51 10.25 10.89
CA ARG A 98 -6.46 10.34 12.01
C ARG A 98 -7.52 9.22 12.03
N MET A 99 -7.12 8.01 11.68
CA MET A 99 -8.01 6.87 11.86
C MET A 99 -8.30 6.68 13.35
N SER A 100 -9.58 6.67 13.73
CA SER A 100 -9.93 6.52 15.14
C SER A 100 -9.52 5.13 15.65
N PRO A 101 -9.04 5.01 16.91
CA PRO A 101 -8.72 3.71 17.50
C PRO A 101 -9.91 2.74 17.49
N THR A 102 -11.13 3.25 17.63
CA THR A 102 -12.35 2.44 17.55
C THR A 102 -12.57 1.91 16.15
N ALA A 103 -12.41 2.73 15.10
CA ALA A 103 -12.53 2.27 13.71
C ALA A 103 -11.46 1.22 13.37
N LYS A 104 -10.20 1.44 13.78
CA LYS A 104 -9.11 0.47 13.61
C LYS A 104 -9.44 -0.87 14.28
N ARG A 105 -9.93 -0.84 15.55
CA ARG A 105 -10.30 -2.05 16.29
C ARG A 105 -11.49 -2.79 15.67
N LEU A 106 -12.52 -2.08 15.22
CA LEU A 106 -13.67 -2.70 14.55
C LEU A 106 -13.27 -3.34 13.23
N PHE A 107 -12.41 -2.66 12.47
CA PHE A 107 -11.90 -3.21 11.21
C PHE A 107 -11.04 -4.47 11.45
N PHE A 108 -10.15 -4.43 12.44
CA PHE A 108 -9.39 -5.61 12.86
C PHE A 108 -10.31 -6.78 13.24
N LYS A 109 -11.27 -6.53 14.13
CA LYS A 109 -12.21 -7.55 14.57
C LYS A 109 -12.96 -8.18 13.39
N GLN A 110 -13.42 -7.36 12.44
CA GLN A 110 -14.09 -7.85 11.24
C GLN A 110 -13.20 -8.79 10.43
N MET A 111 -11.91 -8.46 10.26
CA MET A 111 -10.97 -9.32 9.49
C MET A 111 -10.61 -10.59 10.25
N ALA A 112 -10.30 -10.49 11.54
CA ALA A 112 -9.89 -11.63 12.38
C ALA A 112 -11.04 -12.65 12.59
N GLU A 113 -12.29 -12.20 12.55
CA GLU A 113 -13.48 -13.02 12.76
C GLU A 113 -14.18 -13.39 11.44
N PHE A 114 -13.49 -13.38 10.30
CA PHE A 114 -14.08 -13.80 9.03
C PHE A 114 -14.69 -15.20 9.11
N SER A 115 -15.97 -15.31 8.78
CA SER A 115 -16.64 -16.58 8.55
C SER A 115 -16.00 -17.34 7.37
N ASN A 116 -16.23 -18.63 7.26
CA ASN A 116 -15.74 -19.42 6.13
C ASN A 116 -16.13 -18.83 4.77
N THR A 117 -17.36 -18.29 4.65
CA THR A 117 -17.83 -17.65 3.42
C THR A 117 -17.06 -16.35 3.11
N GLU A 118 -16.68 -15.56 4.14
CA GLU A 118 -15.89 -14.35 3.96
C GLU A 118 -14.45 -14.69 3.60
N GLN A 119 -13.85 -15.71 4.22
CA GLN A 119 -12.53 -16.23 3.86
C GLN A 119 -12.49 -16.71 2.40
N GLU A 120 -13.50 -17.49 1.97
CA GLU A 120 -13.63 -17.92 0.58
C GLU A 120 -13.75 -16.74 -0.39
N ARG A 121 -14.56 -15.73 -0.07
CA ARG A 121 -14.70 -14.51 -0.88
C ARG A 121 -13.40 -13.73 -0.95
N TYR A 122 -12.67 -13.60 0.16
CA TYR A 122 -11.37 -12.96 0.20
C TYR A 122 -10.37 -13.70 -0.69
N GLU A 123 -10.27 -15.02 -0.55
CA GLU A 123 -9.39 -15.86 -1.38
C GLU A 123 -9.70 -15.74 -2.87
N ILE A 124 -10.98 -15.82 -3.25
CA ILE A 124 -11.42 -15.66 -4.64
C ILE A 124 -11.03 -14.30 -5.19
N ASN A 125 -11.21 -13.22 -4.43
CA ASN A 125 -10.89 -11.86 -4.87
C ASN A 125 -9.39 -11.63 -4.97
N CYS A 126 -8.61 -12.10 -4.01
CA CYS A 126 -7.14 -12.05 -4.07
C CYS A 126 -6.60 -12.83 -5.29
N ASN A 127 -7.11 -14.04 -5.54
CA ASN A 127 -6.72 -14.84 -6.70
C ASN A 127 -7.09 -14.17 -8.04
N ARG A 128 -8.20 -13.42 -8.11
CA ARG A 128 -8.54 -12.60 -9.27
C ARG A 128 -7.51 -11.51 -9.51
N LEU A 129 -7.14 -10.80 -8.45
CA LEU A 129 -6.14 -9.73 -8.50
C LEU A 129 -4.74 -10.27 -8.83
N LEU A 130 -4.33 -11.40 -8.25
CA LEU A 130 -3.03 -12.03 -8.53
C LEU A 130 -2.89 -12.53 -9.97
N ARG A 131 -4.00 -12.86 -10.63
CA ARG A 131 -4.03 -13.27 -12.06
C ARG A 131 -4.18 -12.09 -13.01
N LEU A 132 -4.33 -10.89 -12.48
CA LEU A 132 -4.50 -9.69 -13.30
C LEU A 132 -3.17 -9.29 -13.93
N SER A 133 -3.14 -9.22 -15.26
CA SER A 133 -1.98 -8.72 -15.99
C SER A 133 -2.05 -7.22 -16.24
N HIS A 134 -3.26 -6.70 -16.49
CA HIS A 134 -3.47 -5.31 -16.86
C HIS A 134 -4.90 -4.87 -16.56
N VAL A 135 -5.07 -3.62 -16.13
CA VAL A 135 -6.37 -2.97 -15.96
C VAL A 135 -6.65 -2.07 -17.17
N PRO A 136 -7.79 -2.26 -17.88
CA PRO A 136 -8.16 -1.40 -19.01
C PRO A 136 -8.28 0.07 -18.60
N VAL A 137 -7.79 0.95 -19.47
CA VAL A 137 -7.88 2.40 -19.28
C VAL A 137 -9.21 2.90 -19.85
N PRO A 138 -10.08 3.51 -19.04
CA PRO A 138 -11.40 3.96 -19.49
C PRO A 138 -11.29 5.14 -20.47
N ARG A 139 -12.19 5.17 -21.44
CA ARG A 139 -12.32 6.24 -22.46
C ARG A 139 -13.54 7.13 -22.25
N VAL A 140 -14.11 7.10 -21.06
CA VAL A 140 -15.24 7.93 -20.65
C VAL A 140 -14.77 9.01 -19.69
N ASN A 141 -15.63 10.01 -19.41
CA ASN A 141 -15.31 11.04 -18.42
C ASN A 141 -15.04 10.39 -17.05
N THR A 142 -13.79 10.51 -16.57
CA THR A 142 -13.27 9.74 -15.44
C THR A 142 -12.62 10.64 -14.39
N LEU A 143 -13.05 10.51 -13.14
CA LEU A 143 -12.31 10.99 -11.98
C LEU A 143 -11.49 9.84 -11.41
N VAL A 144 -10.17 9.98 -11.36
CA VAL A 144 -9.29 9.09 -10.60
C VAL A 144 -8.96 9.78 -9.27
N ALA A 145 -9.16 9.08 -8.16
CA ALA A 145 -8.92 9.58 -6.83
C ALA A 145 -8.10 8.60 -5.99
N CYS A 146 -7.33 9.10 -5.02
CA CYS A 146 -6.63 8.28 -4.02
C CYS A 146 -6.42 9.07 -2.73
N GLY A 147 -6.05 8.41 -1.64
CA GLY A 147 -5.54 9.10 -0.46
C GLY A 147 -4.13 9.65 -0.68
N GLN A 148 -3.81 10.76 -0.06
CA GLN A 148 -2.48 11.39 -0.14
C GLN A 148 -1.37 10.45 0.35
N TYR A 149 -1.66 9.61 1.32
CA TYR A 149 -0.72 8.67 1.95
C TYR A 149 -1.06 7.22 1.63
N ASP A 150 -1.76 6.96 0.53
CA ASP A 150 -2.09 5.59 0.11
C ASP A 150 -0.80 4.81 -0.16
N SER A 151 -0.54 3.82 0.67
CA SER A 151 0.62 2.92 0.56
C SER A 151 0.30 1.61 -0.15
N PHE A 152 -0.99 1.32 -0.33
CA PHE A 152 -1.46 0.11 -0.99
C PHE A 152 -1.57 0.28 -2.51
N THR A 153 -2.24 1.34 -2.97
CA THR A 153 -2.23 1.82 -4.36
C THR A 153 -1.62 3.21 -4.39
N LEU A 154 -0.34 3.29 -4.70
CA LEU A 154 0.43 4.51 -4.50
C LEU A 154 -0.12 5.70 -5.30
N PRO A 155 -0.06 6.95 -4.78
CA PRO A 155 -0.54 8.13 -5.49
C PRO A 155 0.05 8.29 -6.89
N HIS A 156 1.33 7.96 -7.09
CA HIS A 156 1.96 8.02 -8.41
C HIS A 156 1.39 6.97 -9.39
N GLU A 157 0.97 5.79 -8.92
CA GLU A 157 0.32 4.75 -9.75
C GLU A 157 -1.06 5.19 -10.20
N ASN A 158 -1.85 5.77 -9.27
CA ASN A 158 -3.15 6.36 -9.57
C ASN A 158 -3.02 7.51 -10.58
N ALA A 159 -2.02 8.39 -10.40
CA ALA A 159 -1.75 9.49 -11.32
C ALA A 159 -1.31 8.98 -12.70
N HIS A 160 -0.42 7.98 -12.75
CA HIS A 160 0.02 7.37 -14.01
C HIS A 160 -1.16 6.72 -14.77
N PHE A 161 -2.06 6.05 -14.07
CA PHE A 161 -3.29 5.52 -14.65
C PHE A 161 -4.17 6.65 -15.20
N ALA A 162 -4.39 7.70 -14.40
CA ALA A 162 -5.19 8.85 -14.80
C ALA A 162 -4.64 9.54 -16.06
N LEU A 163 -3.31 9.72 -16.16
CA LEU A 163 -2.66 10.36 -17.31
C LEU A 163 -2.93 9.66 -18.65
N GLN A 164 -3.28 8.38 -18.63
CA GLN A 164 -3.64 7.60 -19.81
C GLN A 164 -5.12 7.76 -20.20
N CYS A 165 -6.00 8.21 -19.29
CA CYS A 165 -7.40 8.44 -19.58
C CYS A 165 -7.55 9.72 -20.43
N PRO A 166 -8.23 9.68 -21.60
CA PRO A 166 -8.35 10.83 -22.49
C PRO A 166 -9.09 12.01 -21.85
N ASP A 167 -10.21 11.75 -21.17
CA ASP A 167 -11.05 12.74 -20.48
C ASP A 167 -11.01 12.45 -18.98
N MET A 168 -10.04 13.01 -18.28
CA MET A 168 -9.79 12.72 -16.88
C MET A 168 -9.69 13.96 -15.99
N GLN A 169 -10.07 13.76 -14.73
CA GLN A 169 -9.68 14.58 -13.60
C GLN A 169 -8.93 13.71 -12.60
N PHE A 170 -7.97 14.29 -11.88
CA PHE A 170 -7.24 13.62 -10.82
C PHE A 170 -7.32 14.41 -9.52
N ALA A 171 -7.54 13.71 -8.41
CA ALA A 171 -7.62 14.33 -7.09
C ALA A 171 -7.01 13.42 -6.01
N MET A 172 -6.24 13.99 -5.10
CA MET A 172 -5.86 13.30 -3.86
C MET A 172 -6.69 13.84 -2.70
N ILE A 173 -7.15 12.93 -1.84
CA ILE A 173 -7.84 13.28 -0.59
C ILE A 173 -6.76 13.51 0.47
N ALA A 174 -6.65 14.74 0.95
CA ALA A 174 -5.62 15.13 1.90
C ALA A 174 -5.76 14.39 3.23
N ASN A 175 -4.61 14.01 3.80
CA ASN A 175 -4.53 13.29 5.07
C ASN A 175 -5.39 12.01 5.10
N ALA A 176 -5.41 11.27 4.02
CA ALA A 176 -6.03 9.95 3.92
C ALA A 176 -5.05 8.94 3.29
N ASP A 177 -5.26 7.67 3.58
CA ASP A 177 -4.57 6.55 2.96
C ASP A 177 -5.49 5.75 2.00
N HIS A 178 -5.37 4.41 1.94
CA HIS A 178 -6.18 3.57 1.03
C HIS A 178 -7.68 3.55 1.35
N VAL A 179 -8.08 3.99 2.53
CA VAL A 179 -9.48 3.97 2.99
C VAL A 179 -10.04 5.37 3.29
N PRO A 180 -9.99 6.34 2.34
CA PRO A 180 -10.40 7.71 2.57
C PRO A 180 -11.85 7.82 3.03
N GLN A 181 -12.73 6.93 2.57
CA GLN A 181 -14.14 6.88 2.94
C GLN A 181 -14.37 6.61 4.44
N LEU A 182 -13.38 6.06 5.14
CA LEU A 182 -13.41 5.84 6.59
C LEU A 182 -12.75 6.99 7.36
N GLN A 183 -11.71 7.59 6.79
CA GLN A 183 -10.87 8.61 7.46
C GLN A 183 -11.33 10.04 7.16
N ARG A 184 -11.76 10.30 5.94
CA ARG A 184 -12.17 11.60 5.38
C ARG A 184 -13.51 11.50 4.65
N ARG A 185 -14.48 10.93 5.34
CA ARG A 185 -15.79 10.63 4.76
C ARG A 185 -16.47 11.84 4.13
N LYS A 186 -16.42 13.00 4.82
CA LYS A 186 -17.06 14.23 4.34
C LYS A 186 -16.42 14.72 3.04
N GLU A 187 -15.11 14.80 3.02
CA GLU A 187 -14.31 15.25 1.88
C GLU A 187 -14.49 14.28 0.70
N THR A 188 -14.42 12.97 0.94
CA THR A 188 -14.62 11.92 -0.08
C THR A 188 -16.02 12.02 -0.69
N MET A 189 -17.06 12.12 0.13
CA MET A 189 -18.44 12.22 -0.36
C MET A 189 -18.68 13.53 -1.10
N ASN A 190 -18.10 14.64 -0.63
CA ASN A 190 -18.20 15.93 -1.30
C ASN A 190 -17.52 15.90 -2.67
N LEU A 191 -16.33 15.32 -2.78
CA LEU A 191 -15.62 15.13 -4.04
C LEU A 191 -16.48 14.34 -5.04
N PHE A 192 -16.98 13.19 -4.62
CA PHE A 192 -17.78 12.30 -5.48
C PHE A 192 -19.09 12.98 -5.95
N THR A 193 -19.82 13.57 -5.01
CA THR A 193 -21.10 14.25 -5.33
C THR A 193 -20.87 15.43 -6.27
N THR A 194 -19.86 16.26 -6.02
CA THR A 194 -19.52 17.42 -6.85
C THR A 194 -19.19 17.00 -8.28
N TYR A 195 -18.35 15.97 -8.44
CA TYR A 195 -17.98 15.44 -9.75
C TYR A 195 -19.19 14.83 -10.49
N LEU A 196 -19.99 14.00 -9.82
CA LEU A 196 -21.17 13.39 -10.43
C LEU A 196 -22.21 14.42 -10.87
N GLN A 197 -22.34 15.54 -10.14
CA GLN A 197 -23.19 16.67 -10.53
C GLN A 197 -22.62 17.50 -11.70
N GLY A 198 -21.43 17.20 -12.21
CA GLY A 198 -20.78 17.95 -13.29
C GLY A 198 -20.22 19.30 -12.84
N LYS A 199 -20.05 19.50 -11.54
CA LYS A 199 -19.47 20.72 -10.98
C LYS A 199 -17.93 20.62 -10.91
N SER A 200 -17.25 21.79 -10.85
CA SER A 200 -15.81 21.82 -10.67
C SER A 200 -15.40 21.26 -9.31
N ILE A 201 -14.41 20.37 -9.30
CA ILE A 201 -13.80 19.83 -8.08
C ILE A 201 -12.63 20.71 -7.59
N GLN A 202 -12.29 21.77 -8.32
CA GLN A 202 -11.21 22.67 -7.93
C GLN A 202 -11.58 23.47 -6.69
N GLY A 203 -10.63 23.55 -5.74
CA GLY A 203 -10.81 24.32 -4.51
C GLY A 203 -11.73 23.67 -3.45
N LEU A 204 -12.11 22.41 -3.62
CA LEU A 204 -12.83 21.68 -2.57
C LEU A 204 -11.93 21.51 -1.34
N ASP A 205 -12.49 21.75 -0.17
CA ASP A 205 -11.79 21.56 1.10
C ASP A 205 -11.30 20.11 1.27
N GLY A 206 -10.04 19.95 1.68
CA GLY A 206 -9.41 18.65 1.87
C GLY A 206 -9.12 17.88 0.58
N ILE A 207 -9.22 18.51 -0.60
CA ILE A 207 -8.93 17.92 -1.90
C ILE A 207 -7.72 18.61 -2.53
N ILE A 208 -6.72 17.83 -2.89
CA ILE A 208 -5.51 18.25 -3.58
C ILE A 208 -5.70 17.97 -5.07
N ASN A 209 -5.84 19.04 -5.86
CA ASN A 209 -5.92 18.95 -7.32
C ASN A 209 -4.54 19.19 -7.92
N LEU A 210 -4.09 18.29 -8.79
CA LEU A 210 -2.80 18.37 -9.45
C LEU A 210 -2.95 18.63 -10.94
N THR A 211 -2.05 19.46 -11.50
CA THR A 211 -1.88 19.59 -12.95
C THR A 211 -1.24 18.32 -13.53
N ARG A 212 -1.32 18.13 -14.85
CA ARG A 212 -0.65 17.00 -15.53
C ARG A 212 0.85 16.96 -15.24
N GLU A 213 1.52 18.10 -15.20
CA GLU A 213 2.93 18.21 -14.87
C GLU A 213 3.23 17.76 -13.43
N GLN A 214 2.45 18.24 -12.47
CA GLN A 214 2.58 17.82 -11.07
C GLN A 214 2.34 16.32 -10.88
N MET A 215 1.42 15.72 -11.63
CA MET A 215 1.15 14.29 -11.59
C MET A 215 2.37 13.45 -12.01
N HIS A 216 3.14 13.89 -13.02
CA HIS A 216 4.38 13.23 -13.43
C HIS A 216 5.47 13.27 -12.34
N ASN A 217 5.43 14.27 -11.48
CA ASN A 217 6.43 14.54 -10.44
C ASN A 217 6.05 13.98 -9.06
N ILE A 218 4.96 13.22 -8.94
CA ILE A 218 4.60 12.58 -7.67
C ILE A 218 5.70 11.58 -7.28
N GLU A 219 6.16 11.67 -6.03
CA GLU A 219 7.18 10.75 -5.49
C GLU A 219 6.70 9.30 -5.60
N ARG A 220 7.56 8.45 -6.16
CA ARG A 220 7.26 7.03 -6.39
C ARG A 220 7.35 6.19 -5.13
N ARG A 221 8.08 6.65 -4.12
CA ARG A 221 8.24 5.96 -2.85
C ARG A 221 7.18 6.44 -1.87
N GLY A 222 6.48 5.50 -1.24
CA GLY A 222 5.51 5.83 -0.20
C GLY A 222 6.16 6.42 1.07
N GLU A 223 7.44 6.05 1.35
CA GLU A 223 8.22 6.53 2.49
C GLU A 223 9.68 6.69 2.12
N ALA A 224 10.33 7.73 2.68
CA ALA A 224 11.77 7.93 2.54
C ALA A 224 12.55 6.78 3.20
N ARG A 225 13.69 6.44 2.63
CA ARG A 225 14.64 5.49 3.23
C ARG A 225 15.63 6.23 4.13
N ILE A 226 16.00 5.59 5.19
CA ILE A 226 17.02 6.07 6.15
C ILE A 226 18.17 5.08 6.25
N HIS A 227 19.36 5.60 6.53
CA HIS A 227 20.50 4.77 6.93
C HIS A 227 20.41 4.47 8.44
N VAL A 228 20.93 3.34 8.86
CA VAL A 228 20.98 2.94 10.27
C VAL A 228 22.34 3.28 10.84
N LEU A 229 22.39 3.90 12.03
CA LEU A 229 23.63 4.36 12.64
C LEU A 229 24.55 3.21 13.08
N ASP A 230 23.95 2.13 13.57
CA ASP A 230 24.60 0.86 13.83
C ASP A 230 23.94 -0.18 12.93
N PRO A 231 24.54 -0.45 11.75
CA PRO A 231 23.87 -1.24 10.70
C PRO A 231 24.00 -2.75 10.91
N GLN A 232 24.88 -3.21 11.80
CA GLN A 232 25.06 -4.65 12.03
C GLN A 232 23.86 -5.24 12.77
N ARG A 233 23.24 -6.24 12.17
CA ARG A 233 22.07 -6.94 12.70
C ARG A 233 22.17 -8.44 12.45
N GLN A 234 21.19 -9.16 12.95
CA GLN A 234 21.04 -10.59 12.74
C GLN A 234 19.74 -10.88 12.01
N LEU A 235 19.83 -11.67 10.95
CA LEU A 235 18.71 -12.27 10.27
C LEU A 235 18.61 -13.72 10.72
N THR A 236 17.47 -14.12 11.23
CA THR A 236 17.21 -15.49 11.73
C THR A 236 16.31 -16.21 10.75
N HIS A 237 16.72 -17.38 10.28
CA HIS A 237 15.87 -18.32 9.58
C HIS A 237 15.20 -19.23 10.63
N ARG A 238 13.93 -18.95 10.91
CA ARG A 238 13.20 -19.55 12.06
C ARG A 238 13.10 -21.07 11.98
N HIS A 239 12.90 -21.62 10.79
CA HIS A 239 12.73 -23.08 10.62
C HIS A 239 14.02 -23.85 10.99
N SER A 240 15.18 -23.36 10.63
CA SER A 240 16.46 -24.02 10.93
C SER A 240 17.21 -23.43 12.13
N ASN A 241 16.69 -22.38 12.77
CA ASN A 241 17.35 -21.59 13.81
C ASN A 241 18.73 -21.06 13.38
N LYS A 242 18.99 -20.94 12.07
CA LYS A 242 20.23 -20.40 11.53
C LYS A 242 20.21 -18.89 11.69
N VAL A 243 21.25 -18.34 12.30
CA VAL A 243 21.44 -16.90 12.49
C VAL A 243 22.54 -16.42 11.55
N ILE A 244 22.27 -15.32 10.87
CA ILE A 244 23.14 -14.73 9.85
C ILE A 244 23.41 -13.28 10.23
N PRO A 245 24.68 -12.85 10.32
CA PRO A 245 25.00 -11.44 10.44
C PRO A 245 24.67 -10.74 9.11
N VAL A 246 24.03 -9.59 9.21
CA VAL A 246 23.65 -8.76 8.06
C VAL A 246 24.01 -7.31 8.31
N HIS A 247 24.35 -6.58 7.25
CA HIS A 247 24.56 -5.16 7.29
C HIS A 247 23.38 -4.44 6.63
N ILE A 248 22.62 -3.63 7.39
CA ILE A 248 21.53 -2.83 6.84
C ILE A 248 22.11 -1.63 6.11
N VAL A 249 21.90 -1.58 4.79
CA VAL A 249 22.33 -0.45 3.96
C VAL A 249 21.34 0.73 4.13
N ASP A 250 20.07 0.45 3.96
CA ASP A 250 18.98 1.39 4.20
C ASP A 250 17.68 0.66 4.57
N LEU A 251 16.76 1.37 5.20
CA LEU A 251 15.41 0.87 5.46
C LEU A 251 14.36 1.99 5.51
N ASN A 252 13.11 1.61 5.37
CA ASN A 252 11.95 2.40 5.74
C ASN A 252 10.89 1.51 6.39
N TYR A 253 9.70 2.05 6.62
CA TYR A 253 8.62 1.27 7.25
C TYR A 253 8.21 0.01 6.45
N PHE A 254 8.38 -0.02 5.13
CA PHE A 254 7.91 -1.11 4.27
C PHE A 254 8.97 -2.18 3.97
N GLY A 255 10.25 -1.88 4.15
CA GLY A 255 11.31 -2.83 3.84
C GLY A 255 12.72 -2.26 3.98
N LEU A 256 13.69 -3.06 3.59
CA LEU A 256 15.11 -2.73 3.73
C LEU A 256 15.94 -3.24 2.54
N LEU A 257 17.13 -2.66 2.41
CA LEU A 257 18.25 -3.20 1.66
C LEU A 257 19.30 -3.67 2.67
N MET A 258 19.77 -4.89 2.56
CA MET A 258 20.83 -5.45 3.40
C MET A 258 21.92 -6.07 2.54
N ASP A 259 23.15 -5.91 3.02
CA ASP A 259 24.33 -6.54 2.44
C ASP A 259 24.63 -7.85 3.19
N LEU A 260 24.93 -8.89 2.41
CA LEU A 260 25.20 -10.24 2.87
C LEU A 260 26.57 -10.75 2.35
N ASP A 261 27.44 -9.87 1.86
CA ASP A 261 28.62 -10.18 1.03
C ASP A 261 29.66 -11.14 1.66
N HIS A 262 29.49 -11.55 2.88
CA HIS A 262 30.50 -12.39 3.59
C HIS A 262 29.97 -13.79 3.95
N LEU A 263 28.86 -14.24 3.37
CA LEU A 263 28.26 -15.51 3.74
C LEU A 263 28.51 -16.60 2.71
N PRO A 264 29.04 -17.77 3.13
CA PRO A 264 29.38 -18.86 2.22
C PRO A 264 28.16 -19.61 1.66
N ASP A 265 26.97 -19.45 2.25
CA ASP A 265 25.75 -20.14 1.84
C ASP A 265 24.52 -19.26 2.03
N LEU A 266 24.00 -18.74 0.92
CA LEU A 266 22.76 -17.96 0.82
C LEU A 266 21.61 -18.74 0.20
N SER A 267 21.73 -20.04 0.04
CA SER A 267 20.72 -20.87 -0.67
C SER A 267 19.31 -20.75 -0.08
N PHE A 268 19.20 -20.42 1.21
CA PHE A 268 17.93 -20.20 1.89
C PHE A 268 17.45 -18.72 1.87
N VAL A 269 18.23 -17.79 1.34
CA VAL A 269 17.84 -16.38 1.18
C VAL A 269 17.35 -16.18 -0.25
N ASN A 270 16.10 -16.51 -0.50
CA ASN A 270 15.47 -16.40 -1.83
C ASN A 270 14.00 -16.01 -1.69
N GLU A 271 13.37 -15.70 -2.81
CA GLU A 271 11.96 -15.23 -2.87
C GLU A 271 10.93 -16.24 -2.34
N HIS A 272 11.30 -17.51 -2.14
CA HIS A 272 10.40 -18.54 -1.60
C HIS A 272 10.54 -18.71 -0.08
N THR A 273 11.56 -18.10 0.53
CA THR A 273 11.80 -18.19 1.97
C THR A 273 10.85 -17.25 2.71
N ARG A 274 10.01 -17.78 3.58
CA ARG A 274 8.93 -17.08 4.25
C ARG A 274 9.12 -16.89 5.76
N ASP A 275 10.13 -17.52 6.33
CA ASP A 275 10.37 -17.60 7.78
C ASP A 275 11.66 -16.90 8.21
N LEU A 276 12.03 -15.82 7.52
CA LEU A 276 13.11 -14.94 7.89
C LEU A 276 12.61 -13.86 8.84
N ALA A 277 13.38 -13.57 9.88
CA ALA A 277 13.10 -12.49 10.83
C ALA A 277 14.38 -11.66 11.09
N LEU A 278 14.27 -10.35 10.92
CA LEU A 278 15.30 -9.39 11.23
C LEU A 278 15.20 -8.98 12.70
N ASN A 279 16.29 -9.14 13.45
CA ASN A 279 16.38 -8.71 14.84
C ASN A 279 16.77 -7.24 14.92
N LEU A 280 15.96 -6.46 15.59
CA LEU A 280 16.15 -5.02 15.85
C LEU A 280 16.05 -4.76 17.36
N SER A 281 16.42 -3.57 17.78
CA SER A 281 16.31 -3.15 19.19
C SER A 281 15.79 -1.72 19.31
N ASP A 282 14.89 -1.51 20.26
CA ASP A 282 14.39 -0.21 20.70
C ASP A 282 14.56 -0.04 22.21
N ASP A 283 13.87 0.93 22.85
CA ASP A 283 13.96 1.15 24.32
C ASP A 283 13.37 0.02 25.15
N GLU A 284 12.48 -0.75 24.58
CA GLU A 284 11.84 -1.87 25.23
C GLU A 284 12.68 -3.17 25.11
N GLY A 285 13.82 -3.10 24.40
CA GLY A 285 14.75 -4.22 24.20
C GLY A 285 14.75 -4.74 22.76
N GLU A 286 15.10 -6.00 22.59
CA GLU A 286 15.13 -6.66 21.27
C GLU A 286 13.73 -7.02 20.78
N PHE A 287 13.53 -6.97 19.45
CA PHE A 287 12.35 -7.47 18.78
C PHE A 287 12.72 -7.99 17.39
N ALA A 288 11.89 -8.87 16.87
CA ALA A 288 12.09 -9.46 15.55
C ALA A 288 10.94 -9.07 14.62
N ILE A 289 11.26 -8.63 13.40
CA ILE A 289 10.30 -8.36 12.36
C ILE A 289 10.48 -9.34 11.20
N GLU A 290 9.40 -9.98 10.79
CA GLU A 290 9.45 -10.94 9.69
C GLU A 290 9.61 -10.25 8.34
N CYS A 291 10.38 -10.90 7.45
CA CYS A 291 10.74 -10.37 6.14
C CYS A 291 10.42 -11.36 5.03
N LEU A 292 10.02 -10.81 3.87
CA LEU A 292 9.95 -11.52 2.60
C LEU A 292 11.08 -11.02 1.70
N ILE A 293 11.87 -11.92 1.14
CA ILE A 293 12.90 -11.54 0.18
C ILE A 293 12.23 -11.06 -1.11
N PHE A 294 12.48 -9.80 -1.44
CA PHE A 294 11.92 -9.18 -2.63
C PHE A 294 12.78 -9.49 -3.88
N GLU A 295 14.07 -9.29 -3.76
CA GLU A 295 15.04 -9.61 -4.83
C GLU A 295 16.46 -9.64 -4.27
N THR A 296 17.35 -10.36 -4.97
CA THR A 296 18.79 -10.29 -4.81
C THR A 296 19.36 -9.48 -5.95
N CYS A 297 20.16 -8.45 -5.67
CA CYS A 297 20.78 -7.57 -6.66
C CYS A 297 22.28 -7.39 -6.34
N GLU A 298 23.01 -6.70 -7.22
CA GLU A 298 24.45 -6.44 -7.03
C GLU A 298 24.75 -5.67 -5.73
N ASP A 299 23.82 -4.79 -5.32
CA ASP A 299 23.93 -3.97 -4.10
C ASP A 299 23.51 -4.72 -2.82
N GLY A 300 23.13 -6.00 -2.91
CA GLY A 300 22.69 -6.79 -1.77
C GLY A 300 21.30 -7.43 -1.94
N VAL A 301 20.60 -7.63 -0.83
CA VAL A 301 19.27 -8.26 -0.79
C VAL A 301 18.22 -7.26 -0.34
N ARG A 302 17.19 -7.08 -1.14
CA ARG A 302 16.01 -6.30 -0.79
C ARG A 302 14.94 -7.17 -0.17
N ALA A 303 14.39 -6.72 0.96
CA ALA A 303 13.32 -7.44 1.64
C ALA A 303 12.16 -6.50 2.00
N LEU A 304 10.95 -7.07 2.07
CA LEU A 304 9.74 -6.43 2.56
C LEU A 304 9.46 -6.87 3.99
N PHE A 305 8.98 -5.98 4.83
CA PHE A 305 8.47 -6.34 6.16
C PHE A 305 7.04 -6.89 6.06
N LYS A 306 6.76 -7.99 6.78
CA LYS A 306 5.46 -8.68 6.73
C LYS A 306 4.36 -8.00 7.54
N HIS A 307 4.68 -7.19 8.53
CA HIS A 307 3.71 -6.46 9.35
C HIS A 307 2.56 -7.32 9.92
N GLY A 308 2.85 -8.50 10.44
CA GLY A 308 1.86 -9.40 11.04
C GLY A 308 1.42 -9.01 12.47
N SER A 309 1.96 -7.94 13.05
CA SER A 309 1.69 -7.50 14.43
C SER A 309 1.68 -5.97 14.54
N PHE A 310 0.64 -5.41 15.19
CA PHE A 310 0.58 -3.99 15.51
C PHE A 310 1.72 -3.57 16.44
N GLU A 311 2.06 -4.41 17.42
CA GLU A 311 3.16 -4.16 18.36
C GLU A 311 4.49 -4.01 17.63
N ASN A 312 4.83 -4.96 16.75
CA ASN A 312 6.07 -4.89 15.96
C ASN A 312 6.07 -3.72 14.98
N ALA A 313 4.91 -3.37 14.43
CA ALA A 313 4.76 -2.20 13.57
C ALA A 313 5.04 -0.89 14.33
N ASP A 314 4.52 -0.75 15.55
CA ASP A 314 4.79 0.38 16.45
C ASP A 314 6.27 0.44 16.86
N ARG A 315 6.87 -0.71 17.19
CA ARG A 315 8.29 -0.81 17.56
C ARG A 315 9.21 -0.44 16.39
N LEU A 316 8.89 -0.91 15.17
CA LEU A 316 9.62 -0.51 13.96
C LEU A 316 9.56 1.00 13.72
N LEU A 317 8.39 1.63 13.90
CA LEU A 317 8.25 3.08 13.78
C LEU A 317 9.09 3.84 14.81
N ARG A 318 9.09 3.40 16.07
CA ARG A 318 9.96 3.98 17.11
C ARG A 318 11.43 3.85 16.71
N PHE A 319 11.85 2.67 16.26
CA PHE A 319 13.22 2.44 15.79
C PHE A 319 13.58 3.42 14.64
N ILE A 320 12.75 3.53 13.60
CA ILE A 320 12.99 4.44 12.47
C ILE A 320 13.07 5.90 12.92
N THR A 321 12.13 6.34 13.77
CA THR A 321 12.09 7.71 14.29
C THR A 321 13.37 8.08 15.02
N ARG A 322 13.89 7.18 15.84
CA ARG A 322 15.15 7.38 16.58
C ARG A 322 16.34 7.48 15.64
N GLN A 323 16.43 6.59 14.65
CA GLN A 323 17.52 6.65 13.68
C GLN A 323 17.52 8.00 12.95
N THR A 324 16.35 8.49 12.56
CA THR A 324 16.19 9.79 11.88
C THR A 324 16.59 10.96 12.80
N GLN A 325 16.14 10.99 14.06
CA GLN A 325 16.49 12.03 15.01
C GLN A 325 17.99 12.06 15.30
N ALA A 326 18.59 10.90 15.55
CA ALA A 326 20.02 10.81 15.84
C ALA A 326 20.91 11.23 14.64
N GLN A 327 20.45 11.03 13.41
CA GLN A 327 21.13 11.54 12.21
C GLN A 327 21.04 13.06 12.12
N THR A 328 19.91 13.65 12.43
CA THR A 328 19.73 15.11 12.44
C THR A 328 20.65 15.76 13.46
N TYR A 329 20.73 15.24 14.70
CA TYR A 329 21.65 15.76 15.72
C TYR A 329 23.13 15.66 15.29
N ARG A 330 23.56 14.56 14.66
CA ARG A 330 24.94 14.44 14.17
C ARG A 330 25.29 15.47 13.10
N VAL A 331 24.37 15.78 12.19
CA VAL A 331 24.58 16.81 11.17
C VAL A 331 24.72 18.21 11.80
N GLU A 332 23.90 18.52 12.80
CA GLU A 332 23.96 19.78 13.55
C GLU A 332 25.25 19.92 14.33
N ASP A 333 25.70 18.87 15.05
CA ASP A 333 26.96 18.86 15.78
C ASP A 333 28.16 19.05 14.86
N THR A 334 28.19 18.36 13.72
CA THR A 334 29.26 18.51 12.72
C THR A 334 29.29 19.93 12.13
N ALA A 335 28.13 20.53 11.88
CA ALA A 335 28.04 21.92 11.40
C ALA A 335 28.55 22.93 12.45
N LEU A 336 28.26 22.67 13.75
CA LEU A 336 28.75 23.49 14.87
C LEU A 336 30.25 23.35 15.07
N GLU A 337 30.84 22.16 14.89
CA GLU A 337 32.30 21.91 14.96
C GLU A 337 33.03 22.62 13.81
N ILE A 338 32.51 22.55 12.58
CA ILE A 338 33.07 23.26 11.42
C ILE A 338 33.00 24.77 11.63
N GLY A 339 31.88 25.28 12.17
CA GLY A 339 31.72 26.70 12.48
C GLY A 339 32.69 27.20 13.59
N ARG A 340 33.12 26.33 14.53
CA ARG A 340 34.10 26.66 15.58
C ARG A 340 35.52 26.59 15.09
N ALA A 341 35.84 25.84 14.05
CA ALA A 341 37.17 25.75 13.47
C ALA A 341 37.54 26.92 12.54
N HIS A 342 36.65 27.82 12.26
CA HIS A 342 36.82 28.99 11.41
C HIS A 342 36.64 30.36 12.10
N VAL A 343 36.72 30.39 13.45
CA VAL A 343 36.73 31.65 14.24
C VAL A 343 38.14 31.84 14.93
#